data_d02db7318a6543de06db5c2a3f986127
#
_entry.id   d02db7318a6543de06db5c2a3f986127
#
_cell.length_a   1.000
_cell.length_b   1.000
_cell.length_c   1.000
_cell.angle_alpha   90.00
_cell.angle_beta   90.00
_cell.angle_gamma   90.00
#
_symmetry.space_group_name_H-M   'P 1'
#
loop_
_entity.id
_entity.type
_entity.pdbx_description
1 polymer ?
#
loop_
_entity_poly.entity_id
_entity_poly.type
_entity_poly.pdbx_seq_one_letter_code
_entity_poly.pdbx_strand_id
1 'polypeptide(L)'
;VARKRRQKRTLMDEQIRLMRERGERLREAAQSIGITHAAKAAGVPYTTLRDYMNGGEMKFSAISSLARVCGVSLDWLAFGNGTGPGTDNPDGTASTTRQIVIPWHDNHEDGLRIGRDWLQSAIPRDLAALCLMTSEGDAMEPTLASGDLVIVDRSVTSVTASALYALESSGTLMIRRLDPRLGGGVRVIADNHRYPPQDIEENRLDCFRLLGEVVWTGGVPRP
;
A
#
# COMPACT_ATOMS: atom_id res chain seq x y z
N VAL A 1 -2.89 -51.06 11.01
CA VAL A 1 -1.89 -50.59 11.99
C VAL A 1 -0.68 -49.99 11.28
N ALA A 2 -0.13 -50.56 10.21
CA ALA A 2 1.04 -50.05 9.50
C ALA A 2 0.84 -48.67 8.87
N ARG A 3 -0.35 -48.40 8.29
CA ARG A 3 -0.68 -47.07 7.65
C ARG A 3 -0.71 -45.94 8.64
N LYS A 4 -1.27 -46.14 9.86
CA LYS A 4 -1.26 -45.16 10.94
C LYS A 4 0.14 -44.84 11.47
N ARG A 5 1.01 -45.86 11.57
CA ARG A 5 2.43 -45.69 11.98
C ARG A 5 3.23 -44.89 10.94
N ARG A 6 3.02 -45.13 9.65
CA ARG A 6 3.68 -44.39 8.56
C ARG A 6 3.24 -42.92 8.54
N GLN A 7 1.94 -42.65 8.71
CA GLN A 7 1.40 -41.28 8.75
C GLN A 7 1.91 -40.51 9.95
N LYS A 8 2.01 -41.12 11.15
CA LYS A 8 2.55 -40.51 12.35
C LYS A 8 4.03 -40.14 12.21
N ARG A 9 4.81 -41.01 11.52
CA ARG A 9 6.24 -40.77 11.23
C ARG A 9 6.42 -39.59 10.27
N THR A 10 5.64 -39.50 9.20
CA THR A 10 5.68 -38.39 8.24
C THR A 10 5.34 -37.03 8.92
N LEU A 11 4.33 -36.99 9.76
CA LEU A 11 3.97 -35.78 10.53
C LEU A 11 5.08 -35.37 11.51
N MET A 12 5.75 -36.33 12.13
CA MET A 12 6.84 -36.03 13.07
C MET A 12 8.08 -35.54 12.33
N ASP A 13 8.39 -36.09 11.18
CA ASP A 13 9.50 -35.63 10.32
C ASP A 13 9.24 -34.21 9.80
N GLU A 14 8.01 -33.87 9.47
CA GLU A 14 7.59 -32.54 9.04
C GLU A 14 7.67 -31.50 10.19
N GLN A 15 7.26 -31.86 11.40
CA GLN A 15 7.40 -31.01 12.57
C GLN A 15 8.87 -30.72 12.88
N ILE A 16 9.75 -31.71 12.82
CA ILE A 16 11.19 -31.53 13.06
C ILE A 16 11.79 -30.58 12.01
N ARG A 17 11.39 -30.70 10.74
CA ARG A 17 11.83 -29.80 9.67
C ARG A 17 11.40 -28.35 9.95
N LEU A 18 10.12 -28.13 10.27
CA LEU A 18 9.58 -26.80 10.59
C LEU A 18 10.29 -26.17 11.80
N MET A 19 10.61 -26.95 12.84
CA MET A 19 11.34 -26.47 14.01
C MET A 19 12.76 -26.01 13.64
N ARG A 20 13.45 -26.75 12.75
CA ARG A 20 14.78 -26.34 12.26
C ARG A 20 14.73 -25.07 11.44
N GLU A 21 13.81 -24.97 10.50
CA GLU A 21 13.62 -23.79 9.67
C GLU A 21 13.32 -22.52 10.52
N ARG A 22 12.49 -22.67 11.57
CA ARG A 22 12.24 -21.59 12.53
C ARG A 22 13.50 -21.21 13.30
N GLY A 23 14.28 -22.21 13.74
CA GLY A 23 15.55 -21.98 14.43
C GLY A 23 16.57 -21.24 13.57
N GLU A 24 16.66 -21.57 12.29
CA GLU A 24 17.54 -20.90 11.33
C GLU A 24 17.12 -19.44 11.12
N ARG A 25 15.83 -19.17 10.92
CA ARG A 25 15.31 -17.79 10.83
C ARG A 25 15.56 -16.99 12.10
N LEU A 26 15.35 -17.59 13.27
CA LEU A 26 15.66 -16.93 14.55
C LEU A 26 17.15 -16.61 14.67
N ARG A 27 18.02 -17.49 14.20
CA ARG A 27 19.47 -17.28 14.18
C ARG A 27 19.82 -16.09 13.28
N GLU A 28 19.28 -16.03 12.09
CA GLU A 28 19.46 -14.93 11.14
C GLU A 28 19.01 -13.59 11.77
N ALA A 29 17.81 -13.54 12.36
CA ALA A 29 17.28 -12.36 13.04
C ALA A 29 18.13 -11.94 14.24
N ALA A 30 18.57 -12.88 15.08
CA ALA A 30 19.40 -12.57 16.24
C ALA A 30 20.82 -12.13 15.86
N GLN A 31 21.37 -12.64 14.76
CA GLN A 31 22.68 -12.25 14.25
C GLN A 31 22.69 -10.81 13.72
N SER A 32 21.61 -10.33 13.09
CA SER A 32 21.53 -8.97 12.56
C SER A 32 21.70 -7.88 13.61
N ILE A 33 21.32 -8.14 14.87
CA ILE A 33 21.45 -7.20 16.00
C ILE A 33 22.45 -7.64 17.07
N GLY A 34 23.04 -8.83 16.90
CA GLY A 34 23.93 -9.47 17.87
C GLY A 34 23.20 -10.40 18.85
N ILE A 35 23.53 -11.69 18.85
CA ILE A 35 22.84 -12.75 19.59
C ILE A 35 22.76 -12.44 21.11
N THR A 36 23.85 -11.94 21.71
CA THR A 36 23.88 -11.59 23.14
C THR A 36 22.96 -10.40 23.45
N HIS A 37 22.92 -9.41 22.55
CA HIS A 37 22.02 -8.27 22.67
C HIS A 37 20.54 -8.71 22.53
N ALA A 38 20.23 -9.54 21.54
CA ALA A 38 18.89 -10.09 21.35
C ALA A 38 18.37 -10.84 22.58
N ALA A 39 19.20 -11.70 23.16
CA ALA A 39 18.89 -12.46 24.39
C ALA A 39 18.56 -11.52 25.56
N LYS A 40 19.44 -10.56 25.82
CA LYS A 40 19.30 -9.60 26.94
C LYS A 40 18.09 -8.71 26.78
N ALA A 41 17.88 -8.13 25.60
CA ALA A 41 16.78 -7.22 25.32
C ALA A 41 15.42 -7.91 25.32
N ALA A 42 15.35 -9.17 24.88
CA ALA A 42 14.12 -9.99 24.90
C ALA A 42 13.84 -10.61 26.29
N GLY A 43 14.74 -10.49 27.26
CA GLY A 43 14.59 -11.15 28.56
C GLY A 43 14.68 -12.68 28.51
N VAL A 44 15.36 -13.23 27.49
CA VAL A 44 15.51 -14.68 27.26
C VAL A 44 16.95 -15.08 27.62
N PRO A 45 17.17 -16.12 28.48
CA PRO A 45 18.51 -16.61 28.76
C PRO A 45 19.23 -17.01 27.45
N TYR A 46 20.52 -16.69 27.36
CA TYR A 46 21.34 -17.00 26.18
C TYR A 46 21.31 -18.50 25.82
N THR A 47 21.34 -19.38 26.83
CA THR A 47 21.24 -20.83 26.61
C THR A 47 19.93 -21.24 25.99
N THR A 48 18.82 -20.62 26.43
CA THR A 48 17.48 -20.86 25.85
C THR A 48 17.38 -20.34 24.44
N LEU A 49 17.92 -19.15 24.14
CA LEU A 49 17.96 -18.62 22.79
C LEU A 49 18.77 -19.54 21.86
N ARG A 50 19.90 -20.05 22.33
CA ARG A 50 20.73 -20.99 21.59
C ARG A 50 20.01 -22.31 21.30
N ASP A 51 19.24 -22.81 22.26
CA ASP A 51 18.40 -23.99 22.08
C ASP A 51 17.32 -23.77 21.02
N TYR A 52 16.64 -22.62 21.08
CA TYR A 52 15.66 -22.23 20.06
C TYR A 52 16.28 -22.12 18.65
N MET A 53 17.46 -21.52 18.51
CA MET A 53 18.19 -21.45 17.23
C MET A 53 18.62 -22.81 16.69
N ASN A 54 18.69 -23.83 17.54
CA ASN A 54 18.99 -25.21 17.14
C ASN A 54 17.72 -26.06 16.90
N GLY A 55 16.55 -25.43 16.86
CA GLY A 55 15.28 -26.12 16.60
C GLY A 55 14.59 -26.65 17.85
N GLY A 56 14.96 -26.13 19.04
CA GLY A 56 14.22 -26.41 20.27
C GLY A 56 12.81 -25.82 20.26
N GLU A 57 11.92 -26.38 21.09
CA GLU A 57 10.56 -25.91 21.23
C GLU A 57 10.51 -24.49 21.80
N MET A 58 9.88 -23.56 21.07
CA MET A 58 9.84 -22.14 21.43
C MET A 58 8.56 -21.79 22.17
N LYS A 59 8.69 -21.17 23.35
CA LYS A 59 7.54 -20.61 24.06
C LYS A 59 7.03 -19.35 23.34
N PHE A 60 5.72 -19.21 23.22
CA PHE A 60 5.09 -18.07 22.53
C PHE A 60 5.53 -16.71 23.09
N SER A 61 5.62 -16.57 24.40
CA SER A 61 6.09 -15.33 25.05
C SER A 61 7.52 -14.97 24.67
N ALA A 62 8.41 -15.96 24.59
CA ALA A 62 9.81 -15.75 24.22
C ALA A 62 9.94 -15.38 22.72
N ILE A 63 9.23 -16.10 21.82
CA ILE A 63 9.29 -15.81 20.39
C ILE A 63 8.71 -14.44 20.06
N SER A 64 7.63 -14.01 20.74
CA SER A 64 7.03 -12.68 20.58
C SER A 64 7.98 -11.56 21.02
N SER A 65 8.70 -11.76 22.14
CA SER A 65 9.70 -10.80 22.61
C SER A 65 10.91 -10.73 21.68
N LEU A 66 11.39 -11.88 21.21
CA LEU A 66 12.52 -11.96 20.28
C LEU A 66 12.17 -11.35 18.90
N ALA A 67 10.96 -11.61 18.37
CA ALA A 67 10.49 -11.01 17.12
C ALA A 67 10.52 -9.49 17.18
N ARG A 68 9.96 -8.90 18.26
CA ARG A 68 9.94 -7.46 18.50
C ARG A 68 11.35 -6.86 18.62
N VAL A 69 12.22 -7.49 19.39
CA VAL A 69 13.60 -7.02 19.60
C VAL A 69 14.44 -7.10 18.33
N CYS A 70 14.24 -8.16 17.53
CA CYS A 70 14.96 -8.34 16.26
C CYS A 70 14.32 -7.56 15.09
N GLY A 71 13.18 -6.88 15.29
CA GLY A 71 12.48 -6.13 14.23
C GLY A 71 11.91 -7.02 13.12
N VAL A 72 11.53 -8.26 13.44
CA VAL A 72 10.98 -9.22 12.48
C VAL A 72 9.54 -9.58 12.83
N SER A 73 8.73 -9.97 11.82
CA SER A 73 7.37 -10.41 12.06
C SER A 73 7.32 -11.84 12.63
N LEU A 74 6.28 -12.12 13.43
CA LEU A 74 6.03 -13.49 13.92
C LEU A 74 5.77 -14.47 12.78
N ASP A 75 5.09 -14.02 11.71
CA ASP A 75 4.83 -14.84 10.53
C ASP A 75 6.12 -15.20 9.79
N TRP A 76 7.07 -14.25 9.71
CA TRP A 76 8.37 -14.56 9.14
C TRP A 76 9.13 -15.57 10.00
N LEU A 77 9.16 -15.40 11.30
CA LEU A 77 9.78 -16.39 12.18
C LEU A 77 9.13 -17.76 12.09
N ALA A 78 7.79 -17.80 12.03
CA ALA A 78 7.04 -19.07 12.02
C ALA A 78 7.06 -19.78 10.66
N PHE A 79 6.89 -19.04 9.56
CA PHE A 79 6.58 -19.59 8.23
C PHE A 79 7.50 -19.07 7.11
N GLY A 80 8.35 -18.09 7.38
CA GLY A 80 9.18 -17.44 6.37
C GLY A 80 8.47 -16.34 5.57
N ASN A 81 7.21 -16.01 5.91
CA ASN A 81 6.40 -15.01 5.25
C ASN A 81 6.39 -13.70 6.06
N GLY A 82 6.48 -12.54 5.41
CA GLY A 82 6.47 -11.25 6.09
C GLY A 82 7.85 -10.61 6.25
N THR A 83 8.00 -9.75 7.27
CA THR A 83 9.19 -8.91 7.46
C THR A 83 10.32 -9.69 8.13
N GLY A 84 11.42 -9.89 7.41
CA GLY A 84 12.67 -10.50 7.89
C GLY A 84 13.72 -9.48 8.32
N PRO A 85 14.95 -9.93 8.72
CA PRO A 85 16.04 -9.04 9.13
C PRO A 85 16.47 -8.11 7.99
N GLY A 86 16.76 -6.84 8.31
CA GLY A 86 17.22 -5.84 7.34
C GLY A 86 16.13 -5.25 6.44
N THR A 87 14.88 -5.60 6.65
CA THR A 87 13.75 -4.86 6.07
C THR A 87 13.34 -3.77 7.06
N ASP A 88 13.54 -2.50 6.70
CA ASP A 88 13.17 -1.35 7.53
C ASP A 88 11.66 -1.40 7.85
N ASN A 89 11.35 -1.85 9.07
CA ASN A 89 10.01 -1.72 9.63
C ASN A 89 10.14 -1.25 11.09
N PRO A 90 10.08 0.06 11.36
CA PRO A 90 10.25 0.63 12.70
C PRO A 90 9.12 0.27 13.68
N ASP A 91 7.98 -0.24 13.21
CA ASP A 91 6.87 -0.65 14.05
C ASP A 91 6.60 -2.16 13.90
N GLY A 92 6.95 -2.93 14.94
CA GLY A 92 6.79 -4.40 15.05
C GLY A 92 5.35 -4.91 15.05
N THR A 93 4.53 -4.42 14.16
CA THR A 93 3.19 -4.94 13.88
C THR A 93 3.27 -5.93 12.72
N ALA A 94 2.90 -7.16 13.02
CA ALA A 94 2.84 -8.31 12.13
C ALA A 94 2.23 -8.00 10.76
N SER A 95 2.90 -8.53 9.71
CA SER A 95 2.32 -8.81 8.39
C SER A 95 1.26 -7.82 7.93
N THR A 96 1.65 -6.59 7.75
CA THR A 96 0.89 -5.73 6.88
C THR A 96 1.66 -5.69 5.56
N THR A 97 1.16 -6.31 4.52
CA THR A 97 1.37 -5.84 3.15
C THR A 97 1.63 -4.35 3.29
N ARG A 98 2.79 -3.86 2.81
CA ARG A 98 3.15 -2.44 2.93
C ARG A 98 1.96 -1.61 2.47
N GLN A 99 1.10 -1.23 3.40
CA GLN A 99 -0.05 -0.39 3.11
C GLN A 99 0.43 1.06 3.08
N ILE A 100 -0.08 1.79 2.13
CA ILE A 100 0.03 3.24 2.08
C ILE A 100 -1.38 3.82 2.26
N VAL A 101 -1.45 4.97 2.88
CA VAL A 101 -2.69 5.76 2.94
C VAL A 101 -2.62 6.79 1.84
N ILE A 102 -3.60 6.78 0.93
CA ILE A 102 -3.83 7.87 -0.02
C ILE A 102 -4.80 8.82 0.68
N PRO A 103 -4.35 10.03 1.07
CA PRO A 103 -5.17 10.96 1.84
C PRO A 103 -6.28 11.55 0.97
N TRP A 104 -7.38 11.94 1.59
CA TRP A 104 -8.38 12.79 0.93
C TRP A 104 -7.78 14.15 0.57
N HIS A 105 -8.27 14.74 -0.51
CA HIS A 105 -7.81 16.06 -0.96
C HIS A 105 -8.01 17.16 0.10
N ASP A 106 -9.10 17.09 0.84
CA ASP A 106 -9.53 18.06 1.86
C ASP A 106 -9.16 17.64 3.29
N ASN A 107 -8.83 16.38 3.52
CA ASN A 107 -8.48 15.85 4.84
C ASN A 107 -7.28 14.90 4.75
N HIS A 108 -6.11 15.36 5.21
CA HIS A 108 -4.87 14.57 5.17
C HIS A 108 -4.74 13.55 6.32
N GLU A 109 -5.64 13.57 7.31
CA GLU A 109 -5.60 12.65 8.46
C GLU A 109 -6.30 11.31 8.16
N ASP A 110 -7.16 11.27 7.15
CA ASP A 110 -7.90 10.08 6.73
C ASP A 110 -7.68 9.79 5.23
N GLY A 111 -7.99 8.57 4.79
CA GLY A 111 -7.79 8.18 3.40
C GLY A 111 -8.02 6.71 3.13
N LEU A 112 -7.76 6.32 1.90
CA LEU A 112 -7.85 4.95 1.44
C LEU A 112 -6.56 4.19 1.77
N ARG A 113 -6.67 3.12 2.55
CA ARG A 113 -5.55 2.20 2.83
C ARG A 113 -5.48 1.15 1.75
N ILE A 114 -4.33 1.07 1.08
CA ILE A 114 -4.13 0.18 -0.07
C ILE A 114 -2.72 -0.44 -0.02
N GLY A 115 -2.57 -1.63 -0.58
CA GLY A 115 -1.27 -2.28 -0.68
C GLY A 115 -0.31 -1.47 -1.56
N ARG A 116 0.84 -1.06 -1.03
CA ARG A 116 1.84 -0.25 -1.74
C ARG A 116 2.28 -0.91 -3.05
N ASP A 117 2.56 -2.21 -3.02
CA ASP A 117 3.10 -2.94 -4.18
C ASP A 117 2.07 -2.99 -5.32
N TRP A 118 0.79 -3.22 -4.97
CA TRP A 118 -0.29 -3.15 -5.93
C TRP A 118 -0.43 -1.74 -6.51
N LEU A 119 -0.47 -0.73 -5.65
CA LEU A 119 -0.61 0.66 -6.08
C LEU A 119 0.53 1.10 -7.00
N GLN A 120 1.76 0.76 -6.66
CA GLN A 120 2.94 1.11 -7.44
C GLN A 120 2.98 0.39 -8.80
N SER A 121 2.45 -0.84 -8.87
CA SER A 121 2.26 -1.57 -10.13
C SER A 121 1.15 -0.99 -11.00
N ALA A 122 0.03 -0.58 -10.39
CA ALA A 122 -1.13 -0.02 -11.08
C ALA A 122 -0.91 1.45 -11.50
N ILE A 123 -0.23 2.23 -10.65
CA ILE A 123 0.01 3.66 -10.83
C ILE A 123 1.52 3.92 -10.64
N PRO A 124 2.33 3.86 -11.73
CA PRO A 124 3.77 4.10 -11.66
C PRO A 124 4.07 5.62 -11.55
N ARG A 125 3.63 6.23 -10.47
CA ARG A 125 3.77 7.65 -10.13
C ARG A 125 4.39 7.82 -8.74
N ASP A 126 4.74 9.04 -8.39
CA ASP A 126 5.15 9.34 -7.01
C ASP A 126 3.95 9.22 -6.06
N LEU A 127 3.98 8.20 -5.21
CA LEU A 127 2.88 7.91 -4.28
C LEU A 127 2.64 9.05 -3.27
N ALA A 128 3.65 9.88 -2.98
CA ALA A 128 3.51 11.02 -2.07
C ALA A 128 2.70 12.18 -2.68
N ALA A 129 2.60 12.23 -4.01
CA ALA A 129 1.83 13.24 -4.72
C ALA A 129 0.35 12.86 -4.92
N LEU A 130 -0.04 11.62 -4.56
CA LEU A 130 -1.40 11.13 -4.78
C LEU A 130 -2.37 11.64 -3.71
N CYS A 131 -3.58 11.98 -4.13
CA CYS A 131 -4.71 12.22 -3.23
C CYS A 131 -5.98 11.57 -3.77
N LEU A 132 -6.95 11.37 -2.87
CA LEU A 132 -8.26 10.78 -3.15
C LEU A 132 -9.30 11.89 -3.27
N MET A 133 -10.19 11.76 -4.24
CA MET A 133 -11.34 12.65 -4.43
C MET A 133 -12.57 11.81 -4.82
N THR A 134 -13.74 12.41 -4.68
CA THR A 134 -15.01 11.84 -5.18
C THR A 134 -15.48 12.62 -6.39
N SER A 135 -15.94 11.92 -7.42
CA SER A 135 -16.63 12.55 -8.54
C SER A 135 -18.03 12.99 -8.13
N GLU A 136 -18.39 14.23 -8.45
CA GLU A 136 -19.70 14.78 -8.16
C GLU A 136 -20.47 15.14 -9.44
N GLY A 137 -21.79 14.91 -9.39
CA GLY A 137 -22.68 15.19 -10.50
C GLY A 137 -22.57 14.15 -11.63
N ASP A 138 -23.29 14.42 -12.73
CA ASP A 138 -23.42 13.52 -13.89
C ASP A 138 -22.62 13.96 -15.13
N ALA A 139 -21.85 15.05 -15.02
CA ALA A 139 -21.17 15.63 -16.16
C ALA A 139 -20.13 14.71 -16.82
N MET A 140 -19.59 13.74 -16.09
CA MET A 140 -18.60 12.80 -16.58
C MET A 140 -19.17 11.41 -16.89
N GLU A 141 -20.48 11.24 -16.82
CA GLU A 141 -21.12 10.00 -17.25
C GLU A 141 -20.97 9.77 -18.77
N PRO A 142 -20.75 8.51 -19.22
CA PRO A 142 -20.72 7.27 -18.44
C PRO A 142 -19.34 6.95 -17.84
N THR A 143 -18.31 7.76 -18.07
CA THR A 143 -16.93 7.48 -17.65
C THR A 143 -16.78 7.47 -16.12
N LEU A 144 -17.36 8.48 -15.48
CA LEU A 144 -17.45 8.60 -14.02
C LEU A 144 -18.87 8.98 -13.65
N ALA A 145 -19.37 8.32 -12.65
CA ALA A 145 -20.65 8.71 -12.10
C ALA A 145 -20.50 9.38 -10.74
N SER A 146 -21.53 10.03 -10.27
CA SER A 146 -21.53 10.65 -8.94
C SER A 146 -21.27 9.61 -7.85
N GLY A 147 -20.31 9.91 -6.96
CA GLY A 147 -19.85 9.02 -5.89
C GLY A 147 -18.69 8.10 -6.27
N ASP A 148 -18.25 8.06 -7.53
CA ASP A 148 -17.06 7.29 -7.91
C ASP A 148 -15.80 7.92 -7.30
N LEU A 149 -14.90 7.05 -6.81
CA LEU A 149 -13.61 7.46 -6.28
C LEU A 149 -12.60 7.67 -7.40
N VAL A 150 -11.77 8.68 -7.26
CA VAL A 150 -10.66 8.93 -8.17
C VAL A 150 -9.37 9.18 -7.38
N ILE A 151 -8.25 8.69 -7.92
CA ILE A 151 -6.92 9.04 -7.43
C ILE A 151 -6.34 10.08 -8.37
N VAL A 152 -5.87 11.19 -7.79
CA VAL A 152 -5.34 12.34 -8.50
C VAL A 152 -3.86 12.48 -8.20
N ASP A 153 -3.05 12.62 -9.24
CA ASP A 153 -1.63 12.93 -9.16
C ASP A 153 -1.44 14.45 -9.14
N ARG A 154 -1.15 15.01 -7.98
CA ARG A 154 -0.96 16.44 -7.73
C ARG A 154 0.38 16.99 -8.25
N SER A 155 1.30 16.10 -8.68
CA SER A 155 2.56 16.54 -9.30
C SER A 155 2.35 17.12 -10.70
N VAL A 156 1.21 16.80 -11.33
CA VAL A 156 0.84 17.32 -12.64
C VAL A 156 0.21 18.70 -12.48
N THR A 157 0.95 19.74 -12.86
CA THR A 157 0.58 21.14 -12.71
C THR A 157 0.21 21.85 -14.02
N SER A 158 0.25 21.11 -15.16
CA SER A 158 -0.10 21.64 -16.47
C SER A 158 -0.78 20.58 -17.33
N VAL A 159 -1.62 21.01 -18.27
CA VAL A 159 -2.31 20.13 -19.20
C VAL A 159 -1.43 19.90 -20.43
N THR A 160 -0.81 18.72 -20.51
CA THR A 160 0.11 18.35 -21.61
C THR A 160 -0.48 17.31 -22.55
N ALA A 161 -1.52 16.60 -22.12
CA ALA A 161 -2.18 15.54 -22.89
C ALA A 161 -3.68 15.56 -22.65
N SER A 162 -4.43 14.94 -23.56
CA SER A 162 -5.87 14.69 -23.38
C SER A 162 -6.07 13.63 -22.29
N ALA A 163 -6.55 14.05 -21.12
CA ALA A 163 -6.77 13.18 -19.97
C ALA A 163 -7.88 13.73 -19.05
N LEU A 164 -8.22 12.98 -18.02
CA LEU A 164 -9.08 13.45 -16.95
C LEU A 164 -8.27 14.25 -15.93
N TYR A 165 -8.77 15.40 -15.54
CA TYR A 165 -8.13 16.27 -14.57
C TYR A 165 -9.11 16.70 -13.49
N ALA A 166 -8.62 16.83 -12.29
CA ALA A 166 -9.31 17.47 -11.19
C ALA A 166 -9.05 18.97 -11.22
N LEU A 167 -10.11 19.77 -11.16
CA LEU A 167 -10.10 21.22 -11.23
C LEU A 167 -10.85 21.82 -10.05
N GLU A 168 -10.47 23.05 -9.69
CA GLU A 168 -11.27 23.91 -8.82
C GLU A 168 -11.59 25.22 -9.56
N SER A 169 -12.87 25.55 -9.63
CA SER A 169 -13.33 26.82 -10.18
C SER A 169 -14.39 27.43 -9.27
N SER A 170 -14.16 28.67 -8.86
CA SER A 170 -15.07 29.40 -7.94
C SER A 170 -15.40 28.61 -6.66
N GLY A 171 -14.42 27.88 -6.10
CA GLY A 171 -14.60 27.08 -4.89
C GLY A 171 -15.30 25.72 -5.11
N THR A 172 -15.63 25.38 -6.34
CA THR A 172 -16.25 24.10 -6.69
C THR A 172 -15.21 23.16 -7.28
N LEU A 173 -15.09 21.97 -6.69
CA LEU A 173 -14.25 20.88 -7.20
C LEU A 173 -15.00 20.15 -8.32
N MET A 174 -14.31 19.84 -9.39
CA MET A 174 -14.88 19.09 -10.51
C MET A 174 -13.85 18.27 -11.25
N ILE A 175 -14.28 17.19 -11.86
CA ILE A 175 -13.46 16.38 -12.76
C ILE A 175 -13.94 16.64 -14.18
N ARG A 176 -13.00 16.91 -15.10
CA ARG A 176 -13.29 17.14 -16.53
C ARG A 176 -12.19 16.53 -17.37
N ARG A 177 -12.52 16.22 -18.61
CA ARG A 177 -11.52 15.93 -19.63
C ARG A 177 -10.96 17.25 -20.16
N LEU A 178 -9.64 17.38 -20.15
CA LEU A 178 -8.98 18.54 -20.73
C LEU A 178 -8.15 18.11 -21.94
N ASP A 179 -8.30 18.85 -23.04
CA ASP A 179 -7.50 18.72 -24.23
C ASP A 179 -6.66 19.97 -24.44
N PRO A 180 -5.31 19.85 -24.52
CA PRO A 180 -4.47 20.98 -24.88
C PRO A 180 -4.74 21.41 -26.34
N ARG A 181 -4.80 22.69 -26.60
CA ARG A 181 -5.09 23.23 -27.94
C ARG A 181 -3.82 23.71 -28.63
N LEU A 182 -3.79 23.51 -29.95
CA LEU A 182 -2.77 24.13 -30.80
C LEU A 182 -2.94 25.65 -30.76
N GLY A 183 -1.88 26.36 -30.38
CA GLY A 183 -1.91 27.81 -30.24
C GLY A 183 -2.21 28.32 -28.82
N GLY A 184 -2.23 27.42 -27.83
CA GLY A 184 -2.44 27.73 -26.43
C GLY A 184 -3.89 27.52 -25.94
N GLY A 185 -4.04 27.49 -24.62
CA GLY A 185 -5.32 27.23 -23.96
C GLY A 185 -5.71 25.75 -23.90
N VAL A 186 -6.87 25.49 -23.37
CA VAL A 186 -7.42 24.14 -23.18
C VAL A 186 -8.88 24.07 -23.58
N ARG A 187 -9.31 22.91 -24.07
CA ARG A 187 -10.72 22.55 -24.22
C ARG A 187 -11.14 21.73 -23.00
N VAL A 188 -12.16 22.22 -22.31
CA VAL A 188 -12.79 21.54 -21.17
C VAL A 188 -13.99 20.77 -21.70
N ILE A 189 -14.01 19.47 -21.48
CA ILE A 189 -15.00 18.54 -22.01
C ILE A 189 -15.63 17.78 -20.84
N ALA A 190 -16.95 17.72 -20.85
CA ALA A 190 -17.74 16.78 -20.08
C ALA A 190 -17.98 15.53 -20.96
N ASP A 191 -17.80 14.33 -20.43
CA ASP A 191 -18.05 13.10 -21.18
C ASP A 191 -19.55 12.86 -21.39
N ASN A 192 -20.41 13.52 -20.58
CA ASN A 192 -21.85 13.55 -20.78
C ASN A 192 -22.23 14.61 -21.85
N HIS A 193 -22.76 14.16 -22.95
CA HIS A 193 -23.16 14.99 -24.12
C HIS A 193 -24.19 16.08 -23.81
N ARG A 194 -24.83 16.05 -22.64
CA ARG A 194 -25.74 17.13 -22.20
C ARG A 194 -25.00 18.43 -21.92
N TYR A 195 -23.69 18.35 -21.66
CA TYR A 195 -22.85 19.48 -21.36
C TYR A 195 -21.96 19.82 -22.55
N PRO A 196 -22.13 20.97 -23.20
CA PRO A 196 -21.29 21.37 -24.32
C PRO A 196 -19.84 21.63 -23.87
N PRO A 197 -18.86 21.29 -24.72
CA PRO A 197 -17.46 21.61 -24.40
C PRO A 197 -17.23 23.13 -24.37
N GLN A 198 -16.24 23.55 -23.59
CA GLN A 198 -15.85 24.95 -23.44
C GLN A 198 -14.38 25.11 -23.83
N ASP A 199 -14.09 26.08 -24.70
CA ASP A 199 -12.73 26.46 -25.03
C ASP A 199 -12.27 27.59 -24.11
N ILE A 200 -11.15 27.40 -23.45
CA ILE A 200 -10.52 28.39 -22.57
C ILE A 200 -9.20 28.80 -23.19
N GLU A 201 -9.10 30.06 -23.54
CA GLU A 201 -7.89 30.65 -24.11
C GLU A 201 -6.78 30.73 -23.07
N GLU A 202 -5.53 30.78 -23.52
CA GLU A 202 -4.34 30.81 -22.67
C GLU A 202 -4.36 31.94 -21.64
N ASN A 203 -4.85 33.13 -22.05
CA ASN A 203 -4.96 34.31 -21.19
C ASN A 203 -6.07 34.23 -20.12
N ARG A 204 -6.84 33.14 -20.11
CA ARG A 204 -7.94 32.89 -19.15
C ARG A 204 -7.80 31.58 -18.39
N LEU A 205 -6.62 30.96 -18.41
CA LEU A 205 -6.36 29.73 -17.66
C LEU A 205 -6.43 29.93 -16.12
N ASP A 206 -6.39 31.15 -15.66
CA ASP A 206 -6.57 31.55 -14.26
C ASP A 206 -8.02 31.43 -13.75
N CYS A 207 -9.01 31.19 -14.66
CA CYS A 207 -10.41 30.98 -14.28
C CYS A 207 -10.65 29.65 -13.54
N PHE A 208 -9.70 28.74 -13.54
CA PHE A 208 -9.70 27.52 -12.72
C PHE A 208 -8.31 27.19 -12.20
N ARG A 209 -8.25 26.47 -11.10
CA ARG A 209 -7.02 25.89 -10.56
C ARG A 209 -6.94 24.40 -10.93
N LEU A 210 -5.88 24.00 -11.61
CA LEU A 210 -5.58 22.59 -11.85
C LEU A 210 -5.11 21.97 -10.54
N LEU A 211 -5.75 20.87 -10.12
CA LEU A 211 -5.39 20.14 -8.91
C LEU A 211 -4.51 18.93 -9.20
N GLY A 212 -4.61 18.37 -10.42
CA GLY A 212 -3.81 17.26 -10.88
C GLY A 212 -4.50 16.40 -11.94
N GLU A 213 -3.79 15.38 -12.42
CA GLU A 213 -4.29 14.39 -13.37
C GLU A 213 -4.97 13.24 -12.64
N VAL A 214 -6.13 12.77 -13.12
CA VAL A 214 -6.77 11.57 -12.60
C VAL A 214 -6.05 10.35 -13.16
N VAL A 215 -5.43 9.57 -12.29
CA VAL A 215 -4.60 8.43 -12.66
C VAL A 215 -5.24 7.07 -12.37
N TRP A 216 -6.34 7.06 -11.63
CA TRP A 216 -7.12 5.87 -11.35
C TRP A 216 -8.56 6.24 -10.99
N THR A 217 -9.49 5.36 -11.36
CA THR A 217 -10.91 5.51 -11.06
C THR A 217 -11.49 4.20 -10.55
N GLY A 218 -12.44 4.28 -9.63
CA GLY A 218 -13.14 3.12 -9.10
C GLY A 218 -14.51 3.50 -8.59
N GLY A 219 -15.50 2.67 -8.90
CA GLY A 219 -16.88 2.91 -8.51
C GLY A 219 -17.67 1.63 -8.31
N VAL A 220 -18.90 1.76 -7.84
CA VAL A 220 -19.83 0.65 -7.68
C VAL A 220 -20.44 0.31 -9.04
N PRO A 221 -20.44 -0.98 -9.48
CA PRO A 221 -21.14 -1.39 -10.69
C PRO A 221 -22.60 -0.92 -10.67
N ARG A 222 -23.05 -0.34 -11.77
CA ARG A 222 -24.43 0.13 -11.94
C ARG A 222 -25.14 -0.76 -12.92
N PRO A 223 -26.46 -1.02 -12.70
CA PRO A 223 -27.26 -1.87 -13.60
C PRO A 223 -27.42 -1.26 -14.98
#